data_02f58f64f414fadc09882507252dd4f4
#
_entry.id   02f58f64f414fadc09882507252dd4f4
#
_cell.length_a   1.000
_cell.length_b   1.000
_cell.length_c   1.000
_cell.angle_alpha   90.00
_cell.angle_beta   90.00
_cell.angle_gamma   90.00
#
_symmetry.space_group_name_H-M   'P 1'
#
loop_
_entity.id
_entity.type
_entity.pdbx_description
1 polymer ?
#
loop_
_entity_poly.entity_id
_entity_poly.type
_entity_poly.pdbx_seq_one_letter_code
_entity_poly.pdbx_strand_id
1 'polypeptide(L)'
;MLRRLFPALACLVLLPAGALRAQTAKPNPPRTWVDKDTGHRVWRMSDEPNSGGFYFNVNAYTPDHKTMIYTAPDGIHTLDLATMKARLLVANPPRPAEAAGGRMGFYRYGVHALVAGYKTNSVFYTRTDPGTNVTSVYKADVYTGEVRKLVDLPARHMIVSINADETLAAGTFDESNQQNREYGSNIPASAQRQGAPSNSVASPGQGPHYQPMDKGLMMERRLAARLPLELFTIRLEPGPNGEKPGDVKILLHSTDWVNHLLFSPADPELLMYCHEGPWHKVDRIWMIHTDGTHNTLIHKRSMAMEIAGHEFWGLDGETIWYDWQYPKGVVFYLAGYNLKTGRRTAYNMQRGEWGIHFNLTKDLDIFCDDGGDPGQVAHAQDGEWIELLHPQMLTITADTLNEPDFWQPGVFHAEHLVNMSHHNYREEPNVRFSPDKKLVFFTSNMFGPSYVFGVEVAKADAAAKDVESTPDLARQFNPVEPKPTH
;
A
#
# COMPACT_ATOMS: atom_id res chain seq x y z
N MET A 1 -50.63 -57.99 -54.07
CA MET A 1 -50.40 -56.71 -53.43
C MET A 1 -49.12 -56.81 -52.63
N LEU A 2 -47.98 -56.33 -53.17
CA LEU A 2 -46.66 -56.43 -52.60
C LEU A 2 -46.41 -55.18 -51.72
N ARG A 3 -46.19 -55.37 -50.43
CA ARG A 3 -45.63 -54.32 -49.53
C ARG A 3 -44.10 -54.39 -49.60
N ARG A 4 -43.46 -53.34 -50.08
CA ARG A 4 -42.01 -53.18 -50.06
C ARG A 4 -41.59 -52.63 -48.68
N LEU A 5 -40.74 -53.33 -47.96
CA LEU A 5 -39.99 -52.93 -46.81
C LEU A 5 -38.73 -52.18 -47.25
N PHE A 6 -38.53 -50.94 -46.73
CA PHE A 6 -37.25 -50.22 -46.83
C PHE A 6 -36.46 -50.46 -45.58
N PRO A 7 -35.19 -50.78 -45.62
CA PRO A 7 -34.34 -50.75 -44.40
C PRO A 7 -33.85 -49.33 -44.11
N ALA A 8 -34.04 -48.89 -42.88
CA ALA A 8 -33.46 -47.66 -42.39
C ALA A 8 -31.96 -47.85 -42.09
N LEU A 9 -31.12 -47.12 -42.82
CA LEU A 9 -29.68 -47.05 -42.61
C LEU A 9 -29.39 -46.06 -41.45
N ALA A 10 -29.01 -46.57 -40.27
CA ALA A 10 -28.58 -45.74 -39.14
C ALA A 10 -27.12 -45.29 -39.35
N CYS A 11 -26.93 -44.02 -39.69
CA CYS A 11 -25.59 -43.41 -39.70
C CYS A 11 -25.14 -43.16 -38.27
N LEU A 12 -24.19 -43.95 -37.80
CA LEU A 12 -23.48 -43.72 -36.54
C LEU A 12 -22.48 -42.56 -36.76
N VAL A 13 -22.81 -41.37 -36.29
CA VAL A 13 -21.88 -40.24 -36.25
C VAL A 13 -20.91 -40.44 -35.07
N LEU A 14 -19.71 -40.89 -35.38
CA LEU A 14 -18.57 -40.91 -34.47
C LEU A 14 -18.12 -39.46 -34.24
N LEU A 15 -18.54 -38.82 -33.17
CA LEU A 15 -17.95 -37.56 -32.68
C LEU A 15 -16.53 -37.86 -32.18
N PRO A 16 -15.52 -37.13 -32.63
CA PRO A 16 -14.19 -37.28 -32.07
C PRO A 16 -14.25 -36.84 -30.59
N ALA A 17 -13.84 -37.75 -29.68
CA ALA A 17 -13.61 -37.43 -28.30
C ALA A 17 -12.53 -36.35 -28.24
N GLY A 18 -12.94 -35.09 -28.16
CA GLY A 18 -12.05 -33.99 -27.86
C GLY A 18 -11.41 -34.29 -26.51
N ALA A 19 -10.12 -34.60 -26.51
CA ALA A 19 -9.34 -34.69 -25.31
C ALA A 19 -9.46 -33.34 -24.59
N LEU A 20 -10.25 -33.28 -23.52
CA LEU A 20 -10.10 -32.21 -22.51
C LEU A 20 -8.64 -32.28 -22.05
N ARG A 21 -7.79 -31.45 -22.63
CA ARG A 21 -6.50 -31.14 -21.99
C ARG A 21 -6.84 -30.57 -20.63
N ALA A 22 -6.68 -31.38 -19.59
CA ALA A 22 -6.62 -30.89 -18.24
C ALA A 22 -5.56 -29.78 -18.28
N GLN A 23 -5.99 -28.53 -18.06
CA GLN A 23 -5.08 -27.43 -17.84
C GLN A 23 -4.32 -27.82 -16.58
N THR A 24 -3.10 -28.32 -16.74
CA THR A 24 -2.20 -28.57 -15.62
C THR A 24 -2.07 -27.24 -14.90
N ALA A 25 -2.50 -27.20 -13.62
CA ALA A 25 -2.35 -26.01 -12.78
C ALA A 25 -0.88 -25.55 -12.91
N LYS A 26 -0.66 -24.27 -13.21
CA LYS A 26 0.69 -23.73 -13.25
C LYS A 26 1.35 -24.05 -11.90
N PRO A 27 2.60 -24.53 -11.89
CA PRO A 27 3.30 -24.76 -10.63
C PRO A 27 3.38 -23.46 -9.84
N ASN A 28 3.28 -23.55 -8.51
CA ASN A 28 3.48 -22.38 -7.67
C ASN A 28 4.92 -21.87 -7.85
N PRO A 29 5.14 -20.53 -7.75
CA PRO A 29 6.49 -19.98 -7.72
C PRO A 29 7.34 -20.62 -6.61
N PRO A 30 8.69 -20.60 -6.73
CA PRO A 30 9.56 -21.20 -5.73
C PRO A 30 9.29 -20.61 -4.33
N ARG A 31 9.48 -21.43 -3.31
CA ARG A 31 9.33 -20.98 -1.92
C ARG A 31 10.49 -20.11 -1.47
N THR A 32 11.71 -20.39 -1.96
CA THR A 32 12.93 -19.66 -1.65
C THR A 32 13.99 -19.83 -2.72
N TRP A 33 14.84 -18.83 -2.87
CA TRP A 33 16.06 -18.87 -3.68
C TRP A 33 17.07 -17.83 -3.16
N VAL A 34 18.33 -17.94 -3.56
CA VAL A 34 19.31 -16.88 -3.39
C VAL A 34 19.38 -16.08 -4.68
N ASP A 35 19.12 -14.78 -4.61
CA ASP A 35 19.22 -13.89 -5.79
C ASP A 35 20.68 -13.84 -6.24
N LYS A 36 20.92 -14.26 -7.48
CA LYS A 36 22.26 -14.34 -8.08
C LYS A 36 22.93 -12.97 -8.21
N ASP A 37 22.13 -11.92 -8.44
CA ASP A 37 22.65 -10.58 -8.69
C ASP A 37 23.10 -9.90 -7.39
N THR A 38 22.48 -10.26 -6.26
CA THR A 38 22.66 -9.57 -4.97
C THR A 38 23.30 -10.47 -3.89
N GLY A 39 23.11 -11.77 -3.97
CA GLY A 39 23.56 -12.75 -2.98
C GLY A 39 22.64 -12.87 -1.76
N HIS A 40 21.48 -12.20 -1.75
CA HIS A 40 20.51 -12.27 -0.65
C HIS A 40 19.50 -13.38 -0.88
N ARG A 41 19.05 -14.02 0.21
CA ARG A 41 18.01 -15.05 0.14
C ARG A 41 16.63 -14.42 0.16
N VAL A 42 15.83 -14.81 -0.81
CA VAL A 42 14.42 -14.39 -0.94
C VAL A 42 13.51 -15.55 -0.57
N TRP A 43 12.43 -15.24 0.15
CA TRP A 43 11.39 -16.16 0.57
C TRP A 43 10.03 -15.68 0.06
N ARG A 44 9.22 -16.57 -0.49
CA ARG A 44 7.80 -16.32 -0.72
C ARG A 44 7.05 -16.65 0.57
N MET A 45 6.45 -15.68 1.21
CA MET A 45 5.83 -15.78 2.53
C MET A 45 4.38 -16.23 2.46
N SER A 46 3.62 -15.72 1.47
CA SER A 46 2.22 -16.11 1.25
C SER A 46 2.10 -17.25 0.24
N ASP A 47 1.05 -18.05 0.37
CA ASP A 47 0.69 -19.10 -0.58
C ASP A 47 -0.50 -18.68 -1.47
N GLU A 48 -1.25 -17.66 -1.06
CA GLU A 48 -2.44 -17.16 -1.74
C GLU A 48 -2.05 -16.23 -2.90
N PRO A 49 -2.42 -16.55 -4.15
CA PRO A 49 -2.24 -15.64 -5.28
C PRO A 49 -3.02 -14.34 -5.08
N ASN A 50 -2.45 -13.22 -5.49
CA ASN A 50 -2.97 -11.87 -5.30
C ASN A 50 -3.08 -11.46 -3.83
N SER A 51 -2.18 -11.96 -3.00
CA SER A 51 -1.95 -11.48 -1.64
C SER A 51 -1.00 -10.28 -1.64
N GLY A 52 -1.10 -9.45 -0.61
CA GLY A 52 -0.24 -8.27 -0.45
C GLY A 52 -0.14 -7.80 1.00
N GLY A 53 0.98 -7.19 1.34
CA GLY A 53 1.18 -6.49 2.60
C GLY A 53 0.31 -5.24 2.70
N PHE A 54 0.32 -4.60 3.86
CA PHE A 54 -0.28 -3.28 4.02
C PHE A 54 0.54 -2.22 3.30
N TYR A 55 -0.07 -1.07 3.07
CA TYR A 55 0.64 0.10 2.55
C TYR A 55 1.83 0.42 3.47
N PHE A 56 2.95 0.87 2.92
CA PHE A 56 4.26 0.88 3.58
C PHE A 56 4.27 1.57 4.95
N ASN A 57 3.45 2.62 5.13
CA ASN A 57 3.38 3.43 6.36
C ASN A 57 2.35 2.94 7.39
N VAL A 58 1.60 1.87 7.09
CA VAL A 58 0.61 1.29 7.99
C VAL A 58 1.24 0.20 8.85
N ASN A 59 1.02 0.22 10.16
CA ASN A 59 1.51 -0.85 11.04
C ASN A 59 0.91 -2.21 10.67
N ALA A 60 1.77 -3.17 10.37
CA ALA A 60 1.40 -4.54 10.04
C ALA A 60 1.77 -5.56 11.12
N TYR A 61 2.39 -5.13 12.20
CA TYR A 61 2.90 -6.04 13.24
C TYR A 61 2.10 -5.92 14.53
N THR A 62 1.90 -7.07 15.17
CA THR A 62 1.41 -7.10 16.55
C THR A 62 2.42 -6.47 17.51
N PRO A 63 1.98 -5.86 18.65
CA PRO A 63 2.89 -5.19 19.59
C PRO A 63 3.90 -6.14 20.28
N ASP A 64 3.64 -7.44 20.29
CA ASP A 64 4.60 -8.44 20.76
C ASP A 64 5.65 -8.84 19.69
N HIS A 65 5.56 -8.25 18.49
CA HIS A 65 6.45 -8.46 17.36
C HIS A 65 6.55 -9.90 16.84
N LYS A 66 5.53 -10.72 17.09
CA LYS A 66 5.53 -12.14 16.68
C LYS A 66 4.76 -12.42 15.41
N THR A 67 3.85 -11.51 15.04
CA THR A 67 2.93 -11.74 13.94
C THR A 67 2.89 -10.53 13.00
N MET A 68 2.98 -10.79 11.71
CA MET A 68 2.68 -9.83 10.64
C MET A 68 1.28 -10.10 10.08
N ILE A 69 0.55 -9.04 9.74
CA ILE A 69 -0.75 -9.10 9.07
C ILE A 69 -0.56 -8.81 7.58
N TYR A 70 -1.25 -9.55 6.73
CA TYR A 70 -1.35 -9.29 5.31
C TYR A 70 -2.76 -9.63 4.80
N THR A 71 -3.06 -9.28 3.57
CA THR A 71 -4.37 -9.53 2.96
C THR A 71 -4.26 -10.43 1.75
N ALA A 72 -5.31 -11.20 1.49
CA ALA A 72 -5.45 -12.03 0.31
C ALA A 72 -6.92 -12.01 -0.17
N PRO A 73 -7.23 -12.56 -1.36
CA PRO A 73 -8.60 -12.56 -1.88
C PRO A 73 -9.64 -13.24 -0.99
N ASP A 74 -9.23 -14.17 -0.14
CA ASP A 74 -10.09 -14.89 0.80
C ASP A 74 -10.22 -14.20 2.17
N GLY A 75 -9.41 -13.15 2.45
CA GLY A 75 -9.54 -12.39 3.69
C GLY A 75 -8.25 -11.81 4.26
N ILE A 76 -8.23 -11.67 5.58
CA ILE A 76 -7.09 -11.18 6.35
C ILE A 76 -6.33 -12.38 6.90
N HIS A 77 -5.02 -12.39 6.68
CA HIS A 77 -4.12 -13.44 7.10
C HIS A 77 -3.12 -12.96 8.15
N THR A 78 -2.60 -13.88 8.92
CA THR A 78 -1.48 -13.70 9.83
C THR A 78 -0.28 -14.53 9.38
N LEU A 79 0.91 -13.99 9.50
CA LEU A 79 2.19 -14.67 9.31
C LEU A 79 2.92 -14.72 10.65
N ASP A 80 3.14 -15.89 11.19
CA ASP A 80 4.00 -16.10 12.37
C ASP A 80 5.46 -15.90 11.97
N LEU A 81 6.13 -14.92 12.57
CA LEU A 81 7.49 -14.51 12.18
C LEU A 81 8.59 -15.49 12.61
N ALA A 82 8.31 -16.37 13.57
CA ALA A 82 9.29 -17.37 14.00
C ALA A 82 9.26 -18.62 13.12
N THR A 83 8.07 -19.01 12.67
CA THR A 83 7.88 -20.25 11.89
C THR A 83 7.67 -20.02 10.41
N MET A 84 7.45 -18.76 10.00
CA MET A 84 7.09 -18.35 8.64
C MET A 84 5.84 -19.07 8.11
N LYS A 85 4.90 -19.39 9.01
CA LYS A 85 3.64 -20.03 8.66
C LYS A 85 2.52 -19.02 8.66
N ALA A 86 1.78 -19.01 7.56
CA ALA A 86 0.59 -18.17 7.40
C ALA A 86 -0.69 -18.94 7.77
N ARG A 87 -1.72 -18.20 8.20
CA ARG A 87 -3.08 -18.71 8.36
C ARG A 87 -4.12 -17.63 8.11
N LEU A 88 -5.27 -18.05 7.61
CA LEU A 88 -6.44 -17.18 7.50
C LEU A 88 -6.97 -16.84 8.91
N LEU A 89 -7.11 -15.56 9.19
CA LEU A 89 -7.64 -15.03 10.46
C LEU A 89 -9.12 -14.63 10.32
N VAL A 90 -9.42 -13.80 9.33
CA VAL A 90 -10.78 -13.30 9.09
C VAL A 90 -11.12 -13.56 7.62
N ALA A 91 -12.07 -14.46 7.39
CA ALA A 91 -12.52 -14.78 6.04
C ALA A 91 -13.39 -13.66 5.45
N ASN A 92 -13.24 -13.42 4.16
CA ASN A 92 -14.20 -12.65 3.39
C ASN A 92 -15.58 -13.35 3.42
N PRO A 93 -16.67 -12.60 3.58
CA PRO A 93 -18.00 -13.20 3.48
C PRO A 93 -18.24 -13.74 2.06
N PRO A 94 -19.11 -14.75 1.92
CA PRO A 94 -19.54 -15.22 0.61
C PRO A 94 -20.04 -14.04 -0.24
N ARG A 95 -19.63 -14.01 -1.51
CA ARG A 95 -20.03 -12.94 -2.43
C ARG A 95 -21.55 -12.97 -2.66
N PRO A 96 -22.28 -11.87 -2.43
CA PRO A 96 -23.70 -11.81 -2.76
C PRO A 96 -23.92 -12.08 -4.25
N ALA A 97 -24.95 -12.85 -4.61
CA ALA A 97 -25.25 -13.21 -6.00
C ALA A 97 -25.45 -11.96 -6.90
N GLU A 98 -26.03 -10.90 -6.34
CA GLU A 98 -26.24 -9.60 -7.01
C GLU A 98 -24.94 -8.83 -7.28
N ALA A 99 -23.87 -9.11 -6.53
CA ALA A 99 -22.55 -8.53 -6.71
C ALA A 99 -21.70 -9.31 -7.75
N ALA A 100 -22.25 -10.32 -8.42
CA ALA A 100 -21.56 -11.17 -9.38
C ALA A 100 -21.04 -10.43 -10.63
N GLY A 101 -21.42 -9.19 -10.85
CA GLY A 101 -21.13 -8.39 -12.04
C GLY A 101 -19.84 -7.57 -12.05
N GLY A 102 -18.91 -7.68 -11.10
CA GLY A 102 -17.69 -6.88 -11.21
C GLY A 102 -16.79 -6.88 -9.98
N ARG A 103 -15.54 -6.44 -10.21
CA ARG A 103 -14.49 -6.22 -9.20
C ARG A 103 -14.96 -5.31 -8.06
N MET A 104 -15.87 -4.37 -8.31
CA MET A 104 -16.43 -3.43 -7.33
C MET A 104 -17.28 -4.07 -6.23
N GLY A 105 -18.05 -5.15 -6.52
CA GLY A 105 -18.83 -5.84 -5.49
C GLY A 105 -17.97 -6.59 -4.48
N PHE A 106 -16.82 -7.09 -4.91
CA PHE A 106 -15.84 -7.74 -4.03
C PHE A 106 -15.25 -6.74 -3.02
N TYR A 107 -14.86 -5.55 -3.50
CA TYR A 107 -14.31 -4.50 -2.62
C TYR A 107 -15.34 -3.90 -1.66
N ARG A 108 -16.60 -3.86 -2.04
CA ARG A 108 -17.63 -3.22 -1.21
C ARG A 108 -18.00 -4.00 0.05
N TYR A 109 -18.09 -5.32 -0.06
CA TYR A 109 -18.59 -6.19 1.02
C TYR A 109 -17.51 -7.09 1.64
N GLY A 110 -16.28 -6.98 1.16
CA GLY A 110 -15.14 -7.68 1.73
C GLY A 110 -14.73 -7.12 3.10
N VAL A 111 -13.79 -7.80 3.73
CA VAL A 111 -13.09 -7.27 4.91
C VAL A 111 -11.96 -6.35 4.45
N HIS A 112 -11.90 -5.15 5.01
CA HIS A 112 -10.87 -4.16 4.70
C HIS A 112 -10.01 -3.94 5.93
N ALA A 113 -8.84 -4.56 5.96
CA ALA A 113 -7.88 -4.37 7.04
C ALA A 113 -7.44 -2.90 7.10
N LEU A 114 -7.38 -2.35 8.30
CA LEU A 114 -6.96 -0.97 8.56
C LEU A 114 -5.53 -0.94 9.09
N VAL A 115 -5.27 -1.66 10.20
CA VAL A 115 -4.00 -1.61 10.91
C VAL A 115 -3.90 -2.79 11.87
N ALA A 116 -2.69 -3.31 12.11
CA ALA A 116 -2.44 -4.15 13.30
C ALA A 116 -2.46 -3.29 14.55
N GLY A 117 -2.93 -3.83 15.66
CA GLY A 117 -3.02 -3.10 16.92
C GLY A 117 -1.65 -2.61 17.41
N TYR A 118 -1.63 -1.46 18.05
CA TYR A 118 -0.43 -0.92 18.71
C TYR A 118 -0.32 -1.35 20.17
N LYS A 119 -1.47 -1.65 20.79
CA LYS A 119 -1.58 -2.00 22.21
C LYS A 119 -1.96 -3.46 22.44
N THR A 120 -2.75 -4.01 21.53
CA THR A 120 -3.26 -5.39 21.64
C THR A 120 -2.86 -6.20 20.40
N ASN A 121 -2.66 -7.51 20.59
CA ASN A 121 -2.35 -8.43 19.49
C ASN A 121 -3.60 -8.68 18.63
N SER A 122 -4.02 -7.66 17.91
CA SER A 122 -5.25 -7.67 17.14
C SER A 122 -5.06 -7.02 15.77
N VAL A 123 -6.02 -7.24 14.87
CA VAL A 123 -6.17 -6.48 13.64
C VAL A 123 -7.49 -5.74 13.65
N PHE A 124 -7.47 -4.46 13.25
CA PHE A 124 -8.65 -3.66 13.03
C PHE A 124 -9.03 -3.69 11.55
N TYR A 125 -10.32 -3.80 11.28
CA TYR A 125 -10.82 -3.84 9.92
C TYR A 125 -12.26 -3.31 9.83
N THR A 126 -12.67 -2.93 8.64
CA THR A 126 -14.07 -2.60 8.36
C THR A 126 -14.71 -3.69 7.50
N ARG A 127 -16.02 -3.81 7.62
CA ARG A 127 -16.87 -4.62 6.76
C ARG A 127 -18.22 -3.97 6.58
N THR A 128 -18.72 -3.95 5.35
CA THR A 128 -20.08 -3.49 5.05
C THR A 128 -21.03 -4.66 5.00
N ASP A 129 -22.12 -4.60 5.76
CA ASP A 129 -23.19 -5.60 5.72
C ASP A 129 -24.00 -5.45 4.43
N PRO A 130 -24.15 -6.50 3.61
CA PRO A 130 -24.85 -6.40 2.33
C PRO A 130 -26.37 -6.21 2.47
N GLY A 131 -26.97 -6.60 3.59
CA GLY A 131 -28.42 -6.48 3.83
C GLY A 131 -28.82 -5.07 4.27
N THR A 132 -28.02 -4.45 5.16
CA THR A 132 -28.29 -3.12 5.72
C THR A 132 -27.51 -2.00 5.07
N ASN A 133 -26.44 -2.34 4.34
CA ASN A 133 -25.47 -1.40 3.77
C ASN A 133 -24.75 -0.53 4.83
N VAL A 134 -24.69 -1.00 6.07
CA VAL A 134 -23.96 -0.36 7.16
C VAL A 134 -22.54 -0.88 7.18
N THR A 135 -21.58 0.04 7.22
CA THR A 135 -20.16 -0.28 7.45
C THR A 135 -19.88 -0.25 8.94
N SER A 136 -19.26 -1.30 9.44
CA SER A 136 -18.91 -1.42 10.87
C SER A 136 -17.41 -1.62 11.02
N VAL A 137 -16.89 -1.17 12.16
CA VAL A 137 -15.51 -1.39 12.59
C VAL A 137 -15.46 -2.62 13.48
N TYR A 138 -14.49 -3.47 13.20
CA TYR A 138 -14.25 -4.72 13.94
C TYR A 138 -12.81 -4.79 14.41
N LYS A 139 -12.61 -5.58 15.45
CA LYS A 139 -11.31 -5.98 15.98
C LYS A 139 -11.28 -7.49 16.08
N ALA A 140 -10.24 -8.12 15.56
CA ALA A 140 -10.01 -9.57 15.68
C ALA A 140 -8.70 -9.82 16.43
N ASP A 141 -8.74 -10.65 17.47
CA ASP A 141 -7.56 -11.13 18.17
C ASP A 141 -6.78 -12.10 17.27
N VAL A 142 -5.47 -11.85 17.08
CA VAL A 142 -4.67 -12.63 16.14
C VAL A 142 -4.36 -14.04 16.59
N TYR A 143 -4.50 -14.38 17.87
CA TYR A 143 -4.21 -15.70 18.41
C TYR A 143 -5.45 -16.55 18.57
N THR A 144 -6.50 -15.99 19.17
CA THR A 144 -7.75 -16.71 19.44
C THR A 144 -8.69 -16.70 18.25
N GLY A 145 -8.58 -15.72 17.36
CA GLY A 145 -9.53 -15.47 16.27
C GLY A 145 -10.85 -14.86 16.75
N GLU A 146 -10.95 -14.46 18.02
CA GLU A 146 -12.16 -13.79 18.54
C GLU A 146 -12.38 -12.46 17.83
N VAL A 147 -13.60 -12.26 17.33
CA VAL A 147 -14.01 -11.05 16.61
C VAL A 147 -14.99 -10.26 17.45
N ARG A 148 -14.69 -8.97 17.66
CA ARG A 148 -15.58 -8.02 18.33
C ARG A 148 -15.97 -6.90 17.37
N LYS A 149 -17.25 -6.65 17.20
CA LYS A 149 -17.76 -5.43 16.57
C LYS A 149 -17.59 -4.27 17.55
N LEU A 150 -16.99 -3.16 17.09
CA LEU A 150 -16.76 -1.98 17.92
C LEU A 150 -17.89 -0.96 17.74
N VAL A 151 -18.05 -0.45 16.52
CA VAL A 151 -19.02 0.59 16.19
C VAL A 151 -19.57 0.43 14.78
N ASP A 152 -20.73 1.00 14.53
CA ASP A 152 -21.24 1.28 13.19
C ASP A 152 -20.80 2.67 12.74
N LEU A 153 -20.30 2.79 11.51
CA LEU A 153 -19.98 4.08 10.95
C LEU A 153 -21.26 4.79 10.49
N PRO A 154 -21.37 6.11 10.71
CA PRO A 154 -22.42 6.89 10.09
C PRO A 154 -22.39 6.78 8.56
N ALA A 155 -23.50 6.97 7.91
CA ALA A 155 -23.62 6.83 6.46
C ALA A 155 -22.56 7.69 5.74
N ARG A 156 -21.86 7.09 4.76
CA ARG A 156 -20.83 7.74 3.92
C ARG A 156 -19.51 8.10 4.65
N HIS A 157 -19.40 7.86 5.95
CA HIS A 157 -18.14 8.06 6.67
C HIS A 157 -17.16 6.91 6.35
N MET A 158 -15.92 7.25 6.12
CA MET A 158 -14.84 6.31 5.86
C MET A 158 -13.73 6.55 6.86
N ILE A 159 -13.22 5.47 7.44
CA ILE A 159 -12.04 5.51 8.33
C ILE A 159 -10.88 4.78 7.68
N VAL A 160 -9.67 5.22 8.01
CA VAL A 160 -8.44 4.65 7.45
C VAL A 160 -7.33 4.45 8.47
N SER A 161 -7.47 4.97 9.70
CA SER A 161 -6.43 4.89 10.74
C SER A 161 -7.04 4.67 12.12
N ILE A 162 -6.30 3.99 13.01
CA ILE A 162 -6.62 3.77 14.42
C ILE A 162 -5.46 4.33 15.24
N ASN A 163 -5.75 4.99 16.37
CA ASN A 163 -4.72 5.61 17.20
C ASN A 163 -3.96 4.60 18.09
N ALA A 164 -2.85 5.06 18.67
CA ALA A 164 -1.91 4.20 19.41
C ALA A 164 -2.52 3.50 20.64
N ASP A 165 -3.52 4.08 21.29
CA ASP A 165 -4.22 3.47 22.43
C ASP A 165 -5.48 2.68 22.04
N GLU A 166 -5.80 2.60 20.72
CA GLU A 166 -6.92 1.85 20.15
C GLU A 166 -8.30 2.34 20.55
N THR A 167 -8.43 3.62 20.90
CA THR A 167 -9.68 4.22 21.37
C THR A 167 -10.38 5.09 20.33
N LEU A 168 -9.64 5.55 19.29
CA LEU A 168 -10.14 6.41 18.23
C LEU A 168 -9.82 5.84 16.84
N ALA A 169 -10.71 6.06 15.92
CA ALA A 169 -10.43 5.97 14.49
C ALA A 169 -10.50 7.34 13.83
N ALA A 170 -9.69 7.58 12.79
CA ALA A 170 -9.75 8.79 11.98
C ALA A 170 -10.23 8.49 10.56
N GLY A 171 -10.95 9.44 10.00
CA GLY A 171 -11.52 9.32 8.68
C GLY A 171 -11.91 10.63 8.04
N THR A 172 -12.48 10.54 6.84
CA THR A 172 -13.02 11.68 6.11
C THR A 172 -14.49 11.48 5.74
N PHE A 173 -15.21 12.57 5.68
CA PHE A 173 -16.60 12.62 5.20
C PHE A 173 -16.71 13.67 4.11
N ASP A 174 -17.24 13.29 2.96
CA ASP A 174 -17.50 14.19 1.84
C ASP A 174 -18.81 14.94 2.09
N GLU A 175 -18.72 16.24 2.39
CA GLU A 175 -19.87 17.12 2.63
C GLU A 175 -20.59 17.47 1.34
N SER A 176 -19.92 17.34 0.17
CA SER A 176 -20.58 17.59 -1.09
C SER A 176 -21.65 16.52 -1.33
N ASN A 177 -22.91 16.95 -1.45
CA ASN A 177 -24.00 16.05 -1.88
C ASN A 177 -23.87 15.62 -3.36
N GLN A 178 -22.86 16.13 -4.05
CA GLN A 178 -22.50 15.66 -5.37
C GLN A 178 -21.87 14.28 -5.18
N GLN A 179 -22.51 13.25 -5.72
CA GLN A 179 -21.83 11.98 -5.92
C GLN A 179 -20.60 12.32 -6.78
N ASN A 180 -19.43 12.36 -6.16
CA ASN A 180 -18.16 12.79 -6.77
C ASN A 180 -17.68 11.83 -7.86
N ARG A 181 -18.57 11.56 -8.83
CA ARG A 181 -18.30 10.67 -9.95
C ARG A 181 -17.19 11.18 -10.86
N GLU A 182 -16.92 12.49 -10.82
CA GLU A 182 -15.91 13.13 -11.69
C GLU A 182 -14.55 13.32 -11.02
N TYR A 183 -14.46 13.21 -9.68
CA TYR A 183 -13.29 13.66 -8.91
C TYR A 183 -12.72 12.61 -7.95
N GLY A 184 -13.20 11.38 -7.94
CA GLY A 184 -12.79 10.37 -6.98
C GLY A 184 -12.47 9.00 -7.60
N SER A 185 -11.75 8.17 -6.85
CA SER A 185 -11.43 6.80 -7.21
C SER A 185 -12.66 5.88 -7.36
N ASN A 186 -13.82 6.31 -6.89
CA ASN A 186 -15.09 5.57 -6.91
C ASN A 186 -16.01 5.91 -8.10
N ILE A 187 -15.49 6.50 -9.16
CA ILE A 187 -16.26 6.83 -10.37
C ILE A 187 -16.70 5.53 -11.08
N PRO A 188 -18.00 5.31 -11.33
CA PRO A 188 -18.43 4.19 -12.14
C PRO A 188 -17.85 4.27 -13.55
N ALA A 189 -17.45 3.12 -14.10
CA ALA A 189 -16.87 3.01 -15.44
C ALA A 189 -17.65 3.69 -16.56
N SER A 190 -18.98 3.82 -16.40
CA SER A 190 -19.86 4.50 -17.35
C SER A 190 -19.72 6.03 -17.37
N ALA A 191 -19.36 6.67 -16.26
CA ALA A 191 -19.21 8.12 -16.16
C ALA A 191 -17.83 8.62 -16.59
N GLN A 192 -16.82 7.74 -16.59
CA GLN A 192 -15.44 8.08 -16.97
C GLN A 192 -15.23 8.12 -18.49
N ARG A 193 -16.21 7.68 -19.28
CA ARG A 193 -16.11 7.62 -20.76
C ARG A 193 -16.33 8.94 -21.49
N GLN A 194 -16.76 9.98 -20.81
CA GLN A 194 -17.05 11.27 -21.44
C GLN A 194 -15.94 12.28 -21.16
N GLY A 195 -14.88 12.27 -21.98
CA GLY A 195 -13.99 13.42 -22.05
C GLY A 195 -12.49 13.23 -21.95
N ALA A 196 -11.95 12.01 -22.05
CA ALA A 196 -10.51 11.83 -22.20
C ALA A 196 -10.12 11.72 -23.68
N PRO A 197 -9.11 12.45 -24.19
CA PRO A 197 -8.58 12.20 -25.53
C PRO A 197 -7.92 10.81 -25.54
N SER A 198 -8.38 9.94 -26.45
CA SER A 198 -7.88 8.59 -26.62
C SER A 198 -6.55 8.62 -27.38
N ASN A 199 -5.43 8.59 -26.67
CA ASN A 199 -4.12 8.36 -27.29
C ASN A 199 -3.55 6.97 -27.00
N SER A 200 -4.40 5.99 -26.71
CA SER A 200 -3.96 4.60 -26.57
C SER A 200 -4.57 3.72 -27.64
N VAL A 201 -3.71 3.11 -28.46
CA VAL A 201 -4.10 2.10 -29.43
C VAL A 201 -4.58 0.86 -28.69
N ALA A 202 -5.87 0.54 -28.83
CA ALA A 202 -6.44 -0.67 -28.26
C ALA A 202 -5.88 -1.91 -28.98
N SER A 203 -5.42 -2.88 -28.21
CA SER A 203 -5.04 -4.20 -28.77
C SER A 203 -6.28 -4.91 -29.33
N PRO A 204 -6.19 -5.54 -30.51
CA PRO A 204 -7.33 -6.24 -31.12
C PRO A 204 -7.78 -7.41 -30.23
N GLY A 205 -9.06 -7.48 -29.90
CA GLY A 205 -9.69 -8.62 -29.22
C GLY A 205 -10.15 -8.38 -27.78
N GLN A 206 -9.96 -7.21 -27.23
CA GLN A 206 -10.50 -6.85 -25.93
C GLN A 206 -11.69 -5.89 -26.10
N GLY A 207 -12.80 -6.17 -25.38
CA GLY A 207 -13.97 -5.29 -25.37
C GLY A 207 -13.62 -3.85 -24.91
N PRO A 208 -14.58 -2.90 -24.90
CA PRO A 208 -14.28 -1.52 -24.58
C PRO A 208 -13.65 -1.40 -23.20
N HIS A 209 -12.30 -1.23 -23.16
CA HIS A 209 -11.54 -1.10 -21.94
C HIS A 209 -11.79 0.26 -21.29
N TYR A 210 -12.09 0.18 -20.00
CA TYR A 210 -12.02 1.29 -19.10
C TYR A 210 -10.57 1.81 -19.06
N GLN A 211 -10.37 3.04 -19.49
CA GLN A 211 -9.13 3.77 -19.24
C GLN A 211 -9.32 4.56 -17.95
N PRO A 212 -8.55 4.29 -16.90
CA PRO A 212 -8.56 5.18 -15.73
C PRO A 212 -8.21 6.58 -16.17
N MET A 213 -8.90 7.58 -15.60
CA MET A 213 -8.48 8.98 -15.77
C MET A 213 -7.01 9.07 -15.32
N ASP A 214 -6.18 9.77 -16.09
CA ASP A 214 -4.82 10.10 -15.67
C ASP A 214 -4.86 10.68 -14.25
N LYS A 215 -4.08 10.10 -13.33
CA LYS A 215 -4.05 10.48 -11.91
C LYS A 215 -3.73 11.98 -11.76
N GLY A 216 -2.82 12.50 -12.58
CA GLY A 216 -2.46 13.91 -12.57
C GLY A 216 -3.64 14.81 -12.96
N LEU A 217 -4.37 14.47 -14.02
CA LEU A 217 -5.56 15.22 -14.44
C LEU A 217 -6.68 15.14 -13.38
N MET A 218 -6.87 14.00 -12.74
CA MET A 218 -7.83 13.88 -11.64
C MET A 218 -7.47 14.80 -10.47
N MET A 219 -6.20 14.83 -10.07
CA MET A 219 -5.71 15.71 -9.01
C MET A 219 -5.91 17.18 -9.34
N GLU A 220 -5.61 17.60 -10.60
CA GLU A 220 -5.82 18.97 -11.05
C GLU A 220 -7.29 19.37 -10.99
N ARG A 221 -8.18 18.52 -11.47
CA ARG A 221 -9.63 18.78 -11.45
C ARG A 221 -10.16 18.88 -10.01
N ARG A 222 -9.70 17.99 -9.13
CA ARG A 222 -10.13 17.97 -7.74
C ARG A 222 -9.63 19.22 -6.98
N LEU A 223 -8.40 19.62 -7.21
CA LEU A 223 -7.85 20.87 -6.67
C LEU A 223 -8.65 22.08 -7.12
N ALA A 224 -9.01 22.14 -8.40
CA ALA A 224 -9.83 23.23 -8.95
C ALA A 224 -11.27 23.23 -8.41
N ALA A 225 -11.85 22.06 -8.16
CA ALA A 225 -13.24 21.91 -7.72
C ALA A 225 -13.47 22.31 -6.25
N ARG A 226 -12.43 22.30 -5.41
CA ARG A 226 -12.50 22.73 -3.99
C ARG A 226 -13.66 22.10 -3.23
N LEU A 227 -13.82 20.78 -3.38
CA LEU A 227 -14.96 20.06 -2.81
C LEU A 227 -14.86 20.02 -1.27
N PRO A 228 -15.91 20.40 -0.54
CA PRO A 228 -15.88 20.42 0.91
C PRO A 228 -15.88 19.01 1.48
N LEU A 229 -15.06 18.80 2.51
CA LEU A 229 -14.98 17.58 3.27
C LEU A 229 -14.64 17.85 4.75
N GLU A 230 -14.96 16.89 5.59
CA GLU A 230 -14.60 16.88 7.00
C GLU A 230 -13.47 15.87 7.25
N LEU A 231 -12.52 16.25 8.09
CA LEU A 231 -11.64 15.34 8.82
C LEU A 231 -12.24 15.11 10.19
N PHE A 232 -12.48 13.87 10.56
CA PHE A 232 -13.12 13.52 11.83
C PHE A 232 -12.41 12.39 12.56
N THR A 233 -12.68 12.29 13.87
CA THR A 233 -12.43 11.08 14.64
C THR A 233 -13.75 10.47 15.12
N ILE A 234 -13.76 9.15 15.32
CA ILE A 234 -14.88 8.41 15.91
C ILE A 234 -14.38 7.58 17.09
N ARG A 235 -15.11 7.59 18.18
CA ARG A 235 -14.80 6.79 19.37
C ARG A 235 -15.05 5.32 19.12
N LEU A 236 -14.09 4.48 19.47
CA LEU A 236 -14.20 3.02 19.41
C LEU A 236 -14.49 2.41 20.78
N GLU A 237 -14.01 3.05 21.86
CA GLU A 237 -14.15 2.64 23.25
C GLU A 237 -14.69 3.83 24.08
N PRO A 238 -15.29 3.61 25.26
CA PRO A 238 -15.74 4.68 26.13
C PRO A 238 -14.60 5.65 26.49
N GLY A 239 -14.88 6.94 26.44
CA GLY A 239 -13.93 7.98 26.79
C GLY A 239 -14.01 8.39 28.26
N PRO A 240 -12.97 9.10 28.77
CA PRO A 240 -12.85 9.49 30.18
C PRO A 240 -13.88 10.55 30.61
N ASN A 241 -14.42 11.33 29.67
CA ASN A 241 -15.36 12.41 29.97
C ASN A 241 -16.82 12.02 29.66
N GLY A 242 -17.08 10.70 29.51
CA GLY A 242 -18.42 10.19 29.22
C GLY A 242 -18.74 10.03 27.74
N GLU A 243 -17.75 10.20 26.86
CA GLU A 243 -17.89 9.91 25.43
C GLU A 243 -18.20 8.42 25.21
N LYS A 244 -19.05 8.13 24.23
CA LYS A 244 -19.50 6.78 23.92
C LYS A 244 -18.89 6.26 22.63
N PRO A 245 -18.75 4.93 22.49
CA PRO A 245 -18.45 4.33 21.18
C PRO A 245 -19.46 4.80 20.13
N GLY A 246 -18.94 5.27 18.99
CA GLY A 246 -19.72 5.86 17.90
C GLY A 246 -19.83 7.38 17.92
N ASP A 247 -19.43 8.07 18.99
CA ASP A 247 -19.38 9.52 19.01
C ASP A 247 -18.36 10.04 18.01
N VAL A 248 -18.81 10.95 17.13
CA VAL A 248 -17.99 11.57 16.07
C VAL A 248 -17.59 12.98 16.51
N LYS A 249 -16.32 13.30 16.32
CA LYS A 249 -15.77 14.64 16.51
C LYS A 249 -15.14 15.15 15.21
N ILE A 250 -15.62 16.27 14.70
CA ILE A 250 -15.04 16.92 13.53
C ILE A 250 -13.79 17.70 14.02
N LEU A 251 -12.66 17.45 13.37
CA LEU A 251 -11.40 18.13 13.65
C LEU A 251 -11.18 19.32 12.73
N LEU A 252 -11.59 19.19 11.46
CA LEU A 252 -11.33 20.18 10.42
C LEU A 252 -12.38 20.08 9.32
N HIS A 253 -12.88 21.23 8.85
CA HIS A 253 -13.54 21.38 7.55
C HIS A 253 -12.52 21.88 6.53
N SER A 254 -12.46 21.26 5.35
CA SER A 254 -11.51 21.61 4.31
C SER A 254 -12.15 21.58 2.93
N THR A 255 -11.64 22.41 2.03
CA THR A 255 -11.89 22.31 0.59
C THR A 255 -10.67 21.77 -0.16
N ASP A 256 -9.57 21.50 0.54
CA ASP A 256 -8.46 20.71 0.04
C ASP A 256 -8.75 19.23 0.27
N TRP A 257 -8.31 18.39 -0.65
CA TRP A 257 -8.54 16.95 -0.53
C TRP A 257 -7.67 16.35 0.57
N VAL A 258 -8.24 16.13 1.75
CA VAL A 258 -7.55 15.47 2.88
C VAL A 258 -7.52 13.97 2.67
N ASN A 259 -6.34 13.36 2.77
CA ASN A 259 -6.08 11.95 2.57
C ASN A 259 -4.89 11.49 3.43
N HIS A 260 -4.48 10.22 3.31
CA HIS A 260 -3.31 9.65 4.01
C HIS A 260 -3.29 9.93 5.52
N LEU A 261 -4.44 9.70 6.18
CA LEU A 261 -4.55 9.90 7.63
C LEU A 261 -3.76 8.82 8.38
N LEU A 262 -2.86 9.23 9.25
CA LEU A 262 -2.02 8.31 10.00
C LEU A 262 -1.75 8.83 11.41
N PHE A 263 -2.27 8.15 12.43
CA PHE A 263 -1.93 8.48 13.82
C PHE A 263 -0.46 8.18 14.10
N SER A 264 0.12 8.98 15.00
CA SER A 264 1.43 8.65 15.57
C SER A 264 1.36 7.27 16.25
N PRO A 265 2.37 6.39 16.03
CA PRO A 265 2.42 5.08 16.71
C PRO A 265 2.67 5.17 18.22
N ALA A 266 3.04 6.34 18.74
CA ALA A 266 3.37 6.55 20.16
C ALA A 266 2.45 7.57 20.85
N ASP A 267 1.96 8.57 20.13
CA ASP A 267 1.08 9.61 20.67
C ASP A 267 -0.35 9.42 20.14
N PRO A 268 -1.31 8.95 20.97
CA PRO A 268 -2.67 8.69 20.54
C PRO A 268 -3.47 9.95 20.17
N GLU A 269 -2.98 11.14 20.54
CA GLU A 269 -3.64 12.41 20.26
C GLU A 269 -3.12 13.11 19.01
N LEU A 270 -2.11 12.55 18.34
CA LEU A 270 -1.45 13.18 17.21
C LEU A 270 -1.76 12.47 15.90
N LEU A 271 -2.35 13.20 14.95
CA LEU A 271 -2.75 12.72 13.64
C LEU A 271 -2.01 13.49 12.54
N MET A 272 -1.26 12.77 11.71
CA MET A 272 -0.72 13.28 10.46
C MET A 272 -1.75 13.09 9.33
N TYR A 273 -1.80 14.02 8.40
CA TYR A 273 -2.65 13.93 7.22
C TYR A 273 -2.05 14.68 6.03
N CYS A 274 -2.53 14.37 4.86
CA CYS A 274 -2.06 14.92 3.60
C CYS A 274 -3.12 15.82 2.95
N HIS A 275 -2.73 16.99 2.45
CA HIS A 275 -3.46 17.67 1.40
C HIS A 275 -3.08 17.05 0.06
N GLU A 276 -3.92 16.14 -0.44
CA GLU A 276 -3.70 15.46 -1.72
C GLU A 276 -3.97 16.43 -2.89
N GLY A 277 -3.16 16.29 -3.94
CA GLY A 277 -3.28 17.15 -5.12
C GLY A 277 -2.06 17.05 -6.01
N PRO A 278 -1.93 17.87 -7.06
CA PRO A 278 -0.70 17.94 -7.83
C PRO A 278 0.46 18.35 -6.92
N TRP A 279 1.42 17.45 -6.71
CA TRP A 279 2.45 17.56 -5.67
C TRP A 279 3.26 18.86 -5.72
N HIS A 280 3.46 19.39 -6.92
CA HIS A 280 4.16 20.67 -7.14
C HIS A 280 3.28 21.92 -6.92
N LYS A 281 1.99 21.74 -6.57
CA LYS A 281 1.03 22.84 -6.35
C LYS A 281 0.48 22.91 -4.94
N VAL A 282 0.61 21.85 -4.15
CA VAL A 282 0.05 21.76 -2.80
C VAL A 282 1.15 21.52 -1.77
N ASP A 283 1.00 22.11 -0.59
CA ASP A 283 1.81 21.78 0.58
C ASP A 283 1.13 20.62 1.29
N ARG A 284 1.74 19.42 1.20
CA ARG A 284 1.04 18.16 1.44
C ARG A 284 0.96 17.74 2.89
N ILE A 285 2.04 17.91 3.69
CA ILE A 285 2.27 17.20 4.94
C ILE A 285 1.84 18.07 6.12
N TRP A 286 0.80 17.63 6.80
CA TRP A 286 0.18 18.34 7.92
C TRP A 286 0.02 17.43 9.13
N MET A 287 -0.08 18.01 10.31
CA MET A 287 -0.50 17.32 11.52
C MET A 287 -1.55 18.13 12.28
N ILE A 288 -2.39 17.44 13.06
CA ILE A 288 -3.43 18.02 13.90
C ILE A 288 -3.60 17.16 15.16
N HIS A 289 -3.94 17.79 16.28
CA HIS A 289 -4.34 17.06 17.48
C HIS A 289 -5.79 16.59 17.39
N THR A 290 -6.12 15.48 18.08
CA THR A 290 -7.47 14.91 18.12
C THR A 290 -8.51 15.82 18.81
N ASP A 291 -8.07 16.90 19.45
CA ASP A 291 -8.95 17.95 19.94
C ASP A 291 -9.29 19.01 18.88
N GLY A 292 -8.66 18.96 17.71
CA GLY A 292 -8.83 19.90 16.58
C GLY A 292 -7.86 21.08 16.66
N THR A 293 -6.96 21.12 17.65
CA THR A 293 -5.95 22.16 17.81
C THR A 293 -4.64 21.83 17.12
N HIS A 294 -3.70 22.78 17.08
CA HIS A 294 -2.34 22.61 16.57
C HIS A 294 -2.28 22.08 15.12
N ASN A 295 -3.20 22.55 14.26
CA ASN A 295 -3.16 22.24 12.85
C ASN A 295 -1.94 22.92 12.21
N THR A 296 -0.89 22.11 11.92
CA THR A 296 0.44 22.61 11.58
C THR A 296 0.95 22.01 10.27
N LEU A 297 1.44 22.87 9.38
CA LEU A 297 2.17 22.46 8.16
C LEU A 297 3.59 22.00 8.54
N ILE A 298 3.95 20.77 8.16
CA ILE A 298 5.26 20.18 8.46
C ILE A 298 6.32 20.61 7.45
N HIS A 299 5.97 20.58 6.15
CA HIS A 299 6.88 21.00 5.09
C HIS A 299 6.20 21.99 4.16
N LYS A 300 6.77 23.22 4.11
CA LYS A 300 6.36 24.27 3.16
C LYS A 300 7.32 24.28 1.98
N ARG A 301 6.78 24.14 0.77
CA ARG A 301 7.57 24.24 -0.45
C ARG A 301 8.16 25.64 -0.60
N SER A 302 9.37 25.73 -1.08
CA SER A 302 10.17 26.96 -1.21
C SER A 302 10.70 27.19 -2.63
N MET A 303 10.50 26.22 -3.53
CA MET A 303 10.97 26.26 -4.91
C MET A 303 9.85 25.83 -5.88
N ALA A 304 9.84 26.40 -7.09
CA ALA A 304 9.00 25.90 -8.17
C ALA A 304 9.36 24.44 -8.51
N MET A 305 8.35 23.60 -8.71
CA MET A 305 8.50 22.16 -8.95
C MET A 305 9.09 21.37 -7.77
N GLU A 306 9.19 21.94 -6.60
CA GLU A 306 9.44 21.19 -5.38
C GLU A 306 8.26 20.29 -5.06
N ILE A 307 8.56 19.05 -4.65
CA ILE A 307 7.56 18.09 -4.16
C ILE A 307 8.03 17.47 -2.85
N ALA A 308 7.07 17.19 -1.96
CA ALA A 308 7.25 16.39 -0.76
C ALA A 308 6.06 15.47 -0.61
N GLY A 309 6.27 14.20 -0.23
CA GLY A 309 5.18 13.25 -0.12
C GLY A 309 5.63 11.89 0.41
N HIS A 310 4.80 10.86 0.24
CA HIS A 310 4.99 9.54 0.83
C HIS A 310 5.37 9.65 2.32
N GLU A 311 4.64 10.51 3.02
CA GLU A 311 4.86 10.80 4.42
C GLU A 311 4.55 9.61 5.32
N PHE A 312 5.39 9.41 6.34
CA PHE A 312 5.22 8.33 7.32
C PHE A 312 5.85 8.67 8.67
N TRP A 313 5.37 8.01 9.72
CA TRP A 313 5.94 8.14 11.04
C TRP A 313 7.21 7.30 11.20
N GLY A 314 8.23 7.87 11.81
CA GLY A 314 9.30 7.09 12.39
C GLY A 314 8.78 6.20 13.53
N LEU A 315 9.47 5.11 13.81
CA LEU A 315 9.12 4.19 14.91
C LEU A 315 9.28 4.83 16.31
N ASP A 316 9.86 6.02 16.37
CA ASP A 316 9.88 6.88 17.57
C ASP A 316 8.53 7.55 17.86
N GLY A 317 7.65 7.63 16.84
CA GLY A 317 6.37 8.34 16.91
C GLY A 317 6.49 9.87 17.02
N GLU A 318 7.69 10.40 16.88
CA GLU A 318 8.02 11.83 17.02
C GLU A 318 8.55 12.43 15.70
N THR A 319 9.09 11.61 14.80
CA THR A 319 9.68 12.07 13.52
C THR A 319 8.76 11.72 12.37
N ILE A 320 8.43 12.72 11.55
CA ILE A 320 7.75 12.53 10.27
C ILE A 320 8.80 12.48 9.18
N TRP A 321 8.85 11.38 8.44
CA TRP A 321 9.71 11.16 7.29
C TRP A 321 8.92 11.28 6.00
N TYR A 322 9.59 11.74 4.91
CA TYR A 322 8.96 11.91 3.60
C TYR A 322 10.00 11.99 2.48
N ASP A 323 9.63 11.58 1.28
CA ASP A 323 10.40 11.87 0.09
C ASP A 323 10.33 13.37 -0.24
N TRP A 324 11.47 13.95 -0.54
CA TRP A 324 11.61 15.37 -0.88
C TRP A 324 12.44 15.54 -2.14
N GLN A 325 11.82 16.05 -3.20
CA GLN A 325 12.50 16.34 -4.44
C GLN A 325 12.58 17.86 -4.67
N TYR A 326 13.78 18.34 -4.91
CA TYR A 326 14.10 19.75 -4.91
C TYR A 326 15.06 20.12 -6.06
N PRO A 327 14.55 20.34 -7.30
CA PRO A 327 13.16 20.14 -7.76
C PRO A 327 12.85 18.70 -8.17
N LYS A 328 11.57 18.40 -8.43
CA LYS A 328 11.07 17.10 -8.89
C LYS A 328 11.91 16.52 -10.03
N GLY A 329 12.34 15.29 -9.88
CA GLY A 329 13.07 14.52 -10.88
C GLY A 329 14.55 14.93 -11.04
N VAL A 330 15.11 15.83 -10.19
CA VAL A 330 16.48 16.33 -10.29
C VAL A 330 17.32 16.00 -9.07
N VAL A 331 16.86 16.36 -7.88
CA VAL A 331 17.51 16.05 -6.59
C VAL A 331 16.52 15.39 -5.68
N PHE A 332 16.93 14.32 -5.02
CA PHE A 332 16.09 13.55 -4.13
C PHE A 332 16.73 13.39 -2.76
N TYR A 333 15.91 13.62 -1.73
CA TYR A 333 16.25 13.39 -0.33
C TYR A 333 15.17 12.56 0.34
N LEU A 334 15.55 11.66 1.24
CA LEU A 334 14.67 11.24 2.31
C LEU A 334 14.83 12.24 3.45
N ALA A 335 13.77 12.97 3.75
CA ALA A 335 13.76 14.04 4.74
C ALA A 335 13.00 13.62 5.99
N GLY A 336 13.49 14.04 7.17
CA GLY A 336 12.87 13.80 8.47
C GLY A 336 12.75 15.09 9.27
N TYR A 337 11.58 15.31 9.88
CA TYR A 337 11.34 16.39 10.81
C TYR A 337 10.87 15.82 12.15
N ASN A 338 11.70 15.98 13.20
CA ASN A 338 11.35 15.58 14.55
C ASN A 338 10.56 16.69 15.25
N LEU A 339 9.31 16.41 15.59
CA LEU A 339 8.35 17.37 16.14
C LEU A 339 8.75 17.88 17.53
N LYS A 340 9.42 17.03 18.32
CA LYS A 340 9.79 17.35 19.70
C LYS A 340 11.03 18.23 19.80
N THR A 341 12.02 17.97 18.94
CA THR A 341 13.31 18.68 18.97
C THR A 341 13.43 19.78 17.92
N GLY A 342 12.53 19.81 16.93
CA GLY A 342 12.64 20.66 15.74
C GLY A 342 13.73 20.23 14.75
N ARG A 343 14.45 19.13 15.03
CA ARG A 343 15.55 18.66 14.19
C ARG A 343 15.06 18.28 12.80
N ARG A 344 15.76 18.79 11.77
CA ARG A 344 15.54 18.49 10.37
C ARG A 344 16.73 17.71 9.82
N THR A 345 16.48 16.57 9.19
CA THR A 345 17.52 15.69 8.61
C THR A 345 17.17 15.43 7.16
N ALA A 346 18.15 15.46 6.25
CA ALA A 346 17.95 15.16 4.84
C ALA A 346 19.09 14.26 4.33
N TYR A 347 18.75 13.04 3.96
CA TYR A 347 19.68 12.09 3.34
C TYR A 347 19.53 12.20 1.81
N ASN A 348 20.62 12.64 1.14
CA ASN A 348 20.68 12.68 -0.33
C ASN A 348 20.82 11.26 -0.89
N MET A 349 20.12 10.99 -1.98
CA MET A 349 20.15 9.73 -2.70
C MET A 349 20.78 9.88 -4.08
N GLN A 350 21.59 8.90 -4.49
CA GLN A 350 22.11 8.80 -5.84
C GLN A 350 20.97 8.50 -6.83
N ARG A 351 21.14 8.85 -8.09
CA ARG A 351 20.08 8.73 -9.10
C ARG A 351 19.55 7.30 -9.28
N GLY A 352 20.39 6.29 -9.18
CA GLY A 352 20.01 4.88 -9.27
C GLY A 352 19.40 4.30 -7.99
N GLU A 353 19.43 5.05 -6.89
CA GLU A 353 18.97 4.62 -5.56
C GLU A 353 17.61 5.24 -5.17
N TRP A 354 16.90 5.86 -6.12
CA TRP A 354 15.64 6.52 -5.83
C TRP A 354 14.51 5.52 -5.73
N GLY A 355 13.86 5.45 -4.56
CA GLY A 355 12.70 4.63 -4.29
C GLY A 355 11.40 5.42 -4.19
N ILE A 356 10.29 4.70 -4.08
CA ILE A 356 8.95 5.28 -3.93
C ILE A 356 8.58 5.33 -2.46
N HIS A 357 8.70 4.19 -1.77
CA HIS A 357 8.32 4.04 -0.37
C HIS A 357 9.54 3.63 0.44
N PHE A 358 9.61 4.18 1.62
CA PHE A 358 10.72 3.96 2.55
C PHE A 358 10.24 3.33 3.85
N ASN A 359 11.11 2.55 4.47
CA ASN A 359 10.93 2.08 5.83
C ASN A 359 12.26 2.17 6.59
N LEU A 360 12.22 2.15 7.90
CA LEU A 360 13.38 2.39 8.73
C LEU A 360 13.33 1.56 10.01
N THR A 361 14.48 1.38 10.61
CA THR A 361 14.62 0.77 11.92
C THR A 361 14.51 1.81 13.04
N LYS A 362 14.16 1.37 14.25
CA LYS A 362 13.91 2.26 15.37
C LYS A 362 15.11 3.14 15.75
N ASP A 363 16.30 2.59 15.62
CA ASP A 363 17.59 3.26 15.92
C ASP A 363 18.19 3.98 14.71
N LEU A 364 17.49 3.97 13.55
CA LEU A 364 17.88 4.65 12.32
C LEU A 364 19.26 4.19 11.78
N ASP A 365 19.67 2.97 12.08
CA ASP A 365 20.94 2.40 11.62
C ASP A 365 20.89 1.91 10.18
N ILE A 366 19.73 1.49 9.72
CA ILE A 366 19.44 1.11 8.34
C ILE A 366 18.03 1.54 7.93
N PHE A 367 17.89 1.79 6.63
CA PHE A 367 16.62 2.06 5.96
C PHE A 367 16.46 1.08 4.79
N CYS A 368 15.27 0.98 4.24
CA CYS A 368 15.04 0.28 2.98
C CYS A 368 14.05 1.06 2.12
N ASP A 369 14.10 0.80 0.82
CA ASP A 369 13.09 1.27 -0.11
C ASP A 369 12.69 0.20 -1.13
N ASP A 370 11.62 0.48 -1.88
CA ASP A 370 11.06 -0.44 -2.86
C ASP A 370 11.44 -0.11 -4.31
N GLY A 371 12.41 0.81 -4.49
CA GLY A 371 12.84 1.23 -5.81
C GLY A 371 11.73 1.87 -6.63
N GLY A 372 11.82 1.77 -7.94
CA GLY A 372 10.81 2.31 -8.84
C GLY A 372 11.22 2.22 -10.30
N ASP A 373 10.24 2.07 -11.19
CA ASP A 373 10.50 2.20 -12.61
C ASP A 373 10.60 3.69 -13.03
N PRO A 374 11.10 3.98 -14.24
CA PRO A 374 11.21 5.37 -14.72
C PRO A 374 9.87 6.12 -14.83
N GLY A 375 8.73 5.43 -14.79
CA GLY A 375 7.39 6.02 -14.82
C GLY A 375 6.88 6.47 -13.44
N GLN A 376 7.54 6.06 -12.36
CA GLN A 376 7.16 6.41 -11.00
C GLN A 376 7.62 7.84 -10.62
N VAL A 377 7.13 8.33 -9.47
CA VAL A 377 7.44 9.69 -8.98
C VAL A 377 8.94 9.89 -8.76
N ALA A 378 9.65 8.84 -8.39
CA ALA A 378 11.10 8.83 -8.21
C ALA A 378 11.88 8.95 -9.53
N HIS A 379 11.36 8.43 -10.65
CA HIS A 379 12.03 8.45 -11.96
C HIS A 379 13.44 7.84 -11.94
N ALA A 380 13.65 6.78 -11.16
CA ALA A 380 14.94 6.11 -11.10
C ALA A 380 15.33 5.53 -12.46
N GLN A 381 16.63 5.60 -12.82
CA GLN A 381 17.12 5.08 -14.10
C GLN A 381 17.42 3.58 -14.06
N ASP A 382 17.96 3.12 -12.94
CA ASP A 382 18.24 1.72 -12.63
C ASP A 382 17.69 1.40 -11.24
N GLY A 383 16.42 1.72 -11.03
CA GLY A 383 15.78 1.72 -9.73
C GLY A 383 14.88 0.52 -9.48
N GLU A 384 14.91 -0.51 -10.33
CA GLU A 384 14.07 -1.69 -10.19
C GLU A 384 14.68 -2.70 -9.21
N TRP A 385 14.88 -2.24 -7.95
CA TRP A 385 15.47 -3.01 -6.87
C TRP A 385 14.70 -2.84 -5.57
N ILE A 386 14.70 -3.87 -4.71
CA ILE A 386 14.52 -3.65 -3.28
C ILE A 386 15.89 -3.30 -2.72
N GLU A 387 15.99 -2.21 -2.00
CA GLU A 387 17.28 -1.68 -1.52
C GLU A 387 17.36 -1.61 -0.02
N LEU A 388 18.57 -1.82 0.49
CA LEU A 388 18.98 -1.53 1.85
C LEU A 388 19.82 -0.25 1.82
N LEU A 389 19.46 0.74 2.63
CA LEU A 389 20.08 2.04 2.65
C LEU A 389 20.86 2.23 3.95
N HIS A 390 22.16 2.49 3.84
CA HIS A 390 23.06 2.76 4.96
C HIS A 390 23.23 4.28 5.12
N PRO A 391 22.68 4.89 6.18
CA PRO A 391 22.77 6.33 6.39
C PRO A 391 24.15 6.76 6.86
N GLN A 392 24.67 7.82 6.28
CA GLN A 392 25.88 8.49 6.71
C GLN A 392 25.59 9.98 6.90
N MET A 393 25.64 10.46 8.14
CA MET A 393 25.58 11.91 8.42
C MET A 393 26.90 12.57 8.01
N LEU A 394 26.80 13.70 7.32
CA LEU A 394 27.97 14.50 6.99
C LEU A 394 28.47 15.22 8.23
N THR A 395 29.80 15.30 8.40
CA THR A 395 30.40 16.01 9.52
C THR A 395 30.12 17.51 9.38
N ILE A 396 29.50 18.08 10.42
CA ILE A 396 29.23 19.51 10.51
C ILE A 396 30.20 20.09 11.53
N THR A 397 30.92 21.14 11.15
CA THR A 397 31.82 21.85 12.07
C THR A 397 31.01 22.77 12.98
N ALA A 398 31.56 23.13 14.15
CA ALA A 398 30.89 24.01 15.11
C ALA A 398 30.48 25.37 14.50
N ASP A 399 31.19 25.82 13.47
CA ASP A 399 30.96 27.12 12.82
C ASP A 399 29.69 27.13 11.95
N THR A 400 29.10 25.94 11.66
CA THR A 400 27.93 25.77 10.76
C THR A 400 26.66 25.36 11.50
N LEU A 401 26.70 25.24 12.83
CA LEU A 401 25.58 24.77 13.66
C LEU A 401 24.69 25.89 14.20
N ASN A 402 24.53 26.97 13.46
CA ASN A 402 24.04 28.20 14.09
C ASN A 402 22.53 28.44 14.03
N GLU A 403 21.80 27.69 13.17
CA GLU A 403 20.38 27.93 12.99
C GLU A 403 19.56 26.65 13.28
N PRO A 404 18.60 26.72 14.22
CA PRO A 404 17.82 25.54 14.62
C PRO A 404 17.00 24.94 13.48
N ASP A 405 16.66 25.74 12.48
CA ASP A 405 15.85 25.31 11.32
C ASP A 405 16.67 24.74 10.16
N PHE A 406 18.00 24.69 10.30
CA PHE A 406 18.85 24.15 9.23
C PHE A 406 18.71 22.63 9.12
N TRP A 407 18.67 22.17 7.88
CA TRP A 407 18.72 20.76 7.55
C TRP A 407 20.09 20.17 7.89
N GLN A 408 20.09 19.07 8.63
CA GLN A 408 21.30 18.29 8.86
C GLN A 408 21.51 17.35 7.67
N PRO A 409 22.57 17.56 6.87
CA PRO A 409 22.77 16.80 5.66
C PRO A 409 23.35 15.42 5.93
N GLY A 410 22.88 14.45 5.18
CA GLY A 410 23.43 13.10 5.13
C GLY A 410 23.39 12.57 3.70
N VAL A 411 23.92 11.37 3.52
CA VAL A 411 23.85 10.59 2.28
C VAL A 411 23.45 9.17 2.61
N PHE A 412 22.85 8.49 1.66
CA PHE A 412 22.67 7.04 1.72
C PHE A 412 23.73 6.35 0.85
N HIS A 413 24.04 5.12 1.24
CA HIS A 413 24.77 4.15 0.43
C HIS A 413 23.86 2.94 0.27
N ALA A 414 23.39 2.69 -0.95
CA ALA A 414 22.47 1.61 -1.23
C ALA A 414 23.19 0.27 -1.41
N GLU A 415 22.56 -0.80 -0.93
CA GLU A 415 22.87 -2.19 -1.23
C GLU A 415 21.62 -2.83 -1.85
N HIS A 416 21.74 -3.38 -3.06
CA HIS A 416 20.64 -4.07 -3.72
C HIS A 416 20.33 -5.41 -3.04
N LEU A 417 19.06 -5.64 -2.69
CA LEU A 417 18.60 -6.86 -2.05
C LEU A 417 17.92 -7.83 -3.02
N VAL A 418 17.07 -7.33 -3.93
CA VAL A 418 16.33 -8.15 -4.89
C VAL A 418 16.23 -7.43 -6.24
N ASN A 419 16.49 -8.16 -7.32
CA ASN A 419 16.27 -7.66 -8.67
C ASN A 419 14.76 -7.68 -9.00
N MET A 420 14.18 -6.50 -9.18
CA MET A 420 12.75 -6.28 -9.41
C MET A 420 12.40 -6.00 -10.88
N SER A 421 13.31 -6.23 -11.83
CA SER A 421 13.10 -5.92 -13.26
C SER A 421 11.90 -6.63 -13.90
N HIS A 422 11.38 -7.70 -13.29
CA HIS A 422 10.15 -8.39 -13.69
C HIS A 422 8.92 -7.99 -12.86
N HIS A 423 9.07 -7.08 -11.91
CA HIS A 423 7.95 -6.50 -11.18
C HIS A 423 7.26 -5.42 -12.03
N ASN A 424 5.93 -5.40 -11.99
CA ASN A 424 5.15 -4.35 -12.64
C ASN A 424 4.74 -3.32 -11.59
N TYR A 425 5.40 -2.20 -11.58
CA TYR A 425 5.22 -1.09 -10.61
C TYR A 425 3.86 -0.35 -10.69
N ARG A 426 2.88 -0.86 -11.43
CA ARG A 426 1.46 -0.51 -11.22
C ARG A 426 0.93 -1.02 -9.88
N GLU A 427 1.61 -1.97 -9.30
CA GLU A 427 1.47 -2.43 -7.93
C GLU A 427 2.74 -2.02 -7.18
N GLU A 428 2.57 -1.30 -6.11
CA GLU A 428 3.67 -0.77 -5.32
C GLU A 428 4.15 -1.86 -4.34
N PRO A 429 5.47 -2.13 -4.23
CA PRO A 429 5.97 -3.22 -3.38
C PRO A 429 5.76 -3.02 -1.88
N ASN A 430 5.74 -1.77 -1.39
CA ASN A 430 5.42 -1.44 0.00
C ASN A 430 6.33 -2.12 1.03
N VAL A 431 7.63 -1.80 0.99
CA VAL A 431 8.64 -2.41 1.84
C VAL A 431 8.46 -2.14 3.33
N ARG A 432 8.91 -3.11 4.16
CA ARG A 432 9.00 -2.95 5.61
C ARG A 432 9.99 -3.91 6.25
N PHE A 433 10.75 -3.45 7.24
CA PHE A 433 11.59 -4.34 8.03
C PHE A 433 10.76 -5.29 8.89
N SER A 434 11.26 -6.52 9.08
CA SER A 434 10.85 -7.33 10.22
C SER A 434 11.25 -6.64 11.53
N PRO A 435 10.51 -6.86 12.65
CA PRO A 435 10.86 -6.24 13.93
C PRO A 435 12.27 -6.57 14.44
N ASP A 436 12.84 -7.70 14.03
CA ASP A 436 14.21 -8.11 14.36
C ASP A 436 15.28 -7.66 13.34
N LYS A 437 14.89 -6.86 12.33
CA LYS A 437 15.71 -6.30 11.26
C LYS A 437 16.38 -7.32 10.33
N LYS A 438 15.97 -8.59 10.39
CA LYS A 438 16.60 -9.65 9.58
C LYS A 438 16.02 -9.79 8.19
N LEU A 439 14.79 -9.32 7.99
CA LEU A 439 14.08 -9.39 6.73
C LEU A 439 13.57 -8.01 6.31
N VAL A 440 13.51 -7.78 5.01
CA VAL A 440 12.68 -6.75 4.38
C VAL A 440 11.54 -7.45 3.68
N PHE A 441 10.31 -7.22 4.12
CA PHE A 441 9.09 -7.72 3.46
C PHE A 441 8.67 -6.77 2.34
N PHE A 442 8.13 -7.33 1.27
CA PHE A 442 7.60 -6.58 0.14
C PHE A 442 6.53 -7.38 -0.60
N THR A 443 5.70 -6.71 -1.39
CA THR A 443 4.72 -7.34 -2.29
C THR A 443 5.27 -7.31 -3.71
N SER A 444 5.13 -8.40 -4.45
CA SER A 444 5.55 -8.41 -5.85
C SER A 444 4.69 -9.33 -6.71
N ASN A 445 4.43 -8.87 -7.94
CA ASN A 445 3.75 -9.60 -9.01
C ASN A 445 4.72 -10.17 -10.05
N MET A 446 6.02 -10.26 -9.74
CA MET A 446 7.05 -10.72 -10.68
C MET A 446 6.77 -12.11 -11.28
N PHE A 447 6.06 -12.96 -10.57
CA PHE A 447 5.66 -14.29 -11.02
C PHE A 447 4.25 -14.34 -11.67
N GLY A 448 3.62 -13.18 -11.91
CA GLY A 448 2.28 -12.99 -12.46
C GLY A 448 1.25 -12.58 -11.42
N PRO A 449 0.75 -13.48 -10.54
CA PRO A 449 0.00 -13.06 -9.35
C PRO A 449 0.91 -12.42 -8.31
N SER A 450 0.34 -11.50 -7.52
CA SER A 450 1.05 -10.90 -6.40
C SER A 450 1.20 -11.88 -5.24
N TYR A 451 2.34 -11.82 -4.57
CA TYR A 451 2.61 -12.52 -3.32
C TYR A 451 3.38 -11.62 -2.36
N VAL A 452 3.29 -11.92 -1.08
CA VAL A 452 4.16 -11.35 -0.05
C VAL A 452 5.48 -12.12 -0.06
N PHE A 453 6.57 -11.37 -0.19
CA PHE A 453 7.95 -11.87 -0.10
C PHE A 453 8.67 -11.29 1.10
N GLY A 454 9.77 -11.92 1.48
CA GLY A 454 10.75 -11.36 2.40
C GLY A 454 12.15 -11.68 1.90
N VAL A 455 13.04 -10.70 1.95
CA VAL A 455 14.46 -10.89 1.63
C VAL A 455 15.30 -10.75 2.89
N GLU A 456 16.29 -11.64 3.05
CA GLU A 456 17.22 -11.57 4.17
C GLU A 456 18.16 -10.38 4.02
N VAL A 457 18.29 -9.56 5.08
CA VAL A 457 19.23 -8.43 5.12
C VAL A 457 20.68 -8.93 5.06
N ALA A 458 20.97 -10.07 5.67
CA ALA A 458 22.27 -10.70 5.55
C ALA A 458 22.40 -11.48 4.24
N LYS A 459 23.57 -11.44 3.62
CA LYS A 459 23.86 -12.28 2.45
C LYS A 459 23.80 -13.76 2.82
N ALA A 460 23.35 -14.57 1.88
CA ALA A 460 23.34 -16.01 2.02
C ALA A 460 24.76 -16.56 2.11
N ASP A 461 24.89 -17.75 2.71
CA ASP A 461 26.15 -18.48 2.71
C ASP A 461 26.63 -18.71 1.26
N ALA A 462 27.90 -18.49 1.00
CA ALA A 462 28.54 -18.72 -0.30
C ALA A 462 28.37 -20.17 -0.83
N ALA A 463 28.07 -21.12 0.05
CA ALA A 463 27.79 -22.52 -0.29
C ALA A 463 26.30 -22.79 -0.65
N ALA A 464 25.44 -21.76 -0.71
CA ALA A 464 24.05 -21.94 -1.09
C ALA A 464 23.92 -22.64 -2.44
N LYS A 465 23.05 -23.65 -2.52
CA LYS A 465 22.86 -24.47 -3.73
C LYS A 465 21.71 -23.98 -4.64
N ASP A 466 20.85 -23.13 -4.13
CA ASP A 466 19.65 -22.61 -4.77
C ASP A 466 19.83 -21.17 -5.28
N VAL A 467 21.02 -20.91 -5.85
CA VAL A 467 21.35 -19.60 -6.44
C VAL A 467 20.73 -19.49 -7.82
N GLU A 468 19.82 -18.53 -8.00
CA GLU A 468 19.08 -18.32 -9.23
C GLU A 468 18.96 -16.81 -9.52
N SER A 469 18.92 -16.46 -10.80
CA SER A 469 18.56 -15.09 -11.18
C SER A 469 17.08 -14.88 -10.93
N THR A 470 16.71 -13.86 -10.15
CA THR A 470 15.28 -13.54 -9.92
C THR A 470 14.55 -13.24 -11.24
N PRO A 471 15.10 -12.48 -12.21
CA PRO A 471 14.50 -12.31 -13.51
C PRO A 471 14.30 -13.62 -14.29
N ASP A 472 15.26 -14.54 -14.24
CA ASP A 472 15.15 -15.83 -14.97
C ASP A 472 14.08 -16.73 -14.35
N LEU A 473 13.99 -16.79 -13.03
CA LEU A 473 12.88 -17.46 -12.34
C LEU A 473 11.54 -16.83 -12.70
N ALA A 474 11.44 -15.51 -12.67
CA ALA A 474 10.22 -14.80 -12.99
C ALA A 474 9.73 -15.10 -14.42
N ARG A 475 10.62 -15.18 -15.42
CA ARG A 475 10.28 -15.54 -16.81
C ARG A 475 9.65 -16.92 -16.94
N GLN A 476 10.01 -17.89 -16.09
CA GLN A 476 9.43 -19.24 -16.11
C GLN A 476 7.93 -19.24 -15.78
N PHE A 477 7.49 -18.32 -14.90
CA PHE A 477 6.12 -18.23 -14.43
C PHE A 477 5.33 -17.12 -15.12
N ASN A 478 5.99 -16.03 -15.46
CA ASN A 478 5.44 -14.86 -16.12
C ASN A 478 6.33 -14.46 -17.32
N PRO A 479 6.09 -15.06 -18.51
CA PRO A 479 6.91 -14.84 -19.69
C PRO A 479 6.74 -13.46 -20.35
N VAL A 480 5.91 -12.58 -19.76
CA VAL A 480 5.75 -11.22 -20.30
C VAL A 480 7.04 -10.46 -20.03
N GLU A 481 7.74 -10.11 -21.11
CA GLU A 481 8.92 -9.26 -21.01
C GLU A 481 8.55 -7.92 -20.35
N PRO A 482 9.39 -7.37 -19.44
CA PRO A 482 9.22 -6.03 -18.95
C PRO A 482 9.18 -5.07 -20.15
N LYS A 483 8.34 -4.05 -20.07
CA LYS A 483 8.31 -3.02 -21.13
C LYS A 483 9.71 -2.40 -21.22
N PRO A 484 10.26 -2.25 -22.43
CA PRO A 484 11.53 -1.54 -22.57
C PRO A 484 11.39 -0.15 -21.93
N THR A 485 12.32 0.17 -21.06
CA THR A 485 12.46 1.50 -20.47
C THR A 485 12.84 2.46 -21.57
N HIS A 486 11.97 3.41 -21.87
CA HIS A 486 12.22 4.50 -22.82
C HIS A 486 12.70 5.78 -22.11
#